data_3aea189453f741f1d7dddc6b1b45c5df
#
_entry.id   3aea189453f741f1d7dddc6b1b45c5df
#
_cell.length_a   1.000
_cell.length_b   1.000
_cell.length_c   1.000
_cell.angle_alpha   90.00
_cell.angle_beta   90.00
_cell.angle_gamma   90.00
#
_symmetry.space_group_name_H-M   'P 1'
#
loop_
_entity.id
_entity.type
_entity.pdbx_description
1 polymer ?
#
loop_
_entity_poly.entity_id
_entity_poly.type
_entity_poly.pdbx_seq_one_letter_code
_entity_poly.pdbx_strand_id
1 'polypeptide(L)'
;MRPHLVIIDGMALLFRSYFASAAMGHFVRLPDGTPSNGAQGFVRHVLTAETIMKPTHLAICWDMGATTFRNEIYDGYKANRPAPPEEMLPQFAMAKQLAARIGWKNYGIAGYEADDLISVMAKKWEDDAHITIISGDKDLLQLLTPTTRIALTQKGYSQYNIYTANRFVEEYGIQPQQFAAVKAFMGDTSDGYPGVKGIGEKTALQLIQKYHSIDGVLASLSQLTPAQQRKIQADEAMLHMSYELAQLTAEAPLTADLSELMVTPYEAATFEQLAQDGYTLIAKHARSLYPFS
;
A
#
# COMPACT_ATOMS: atom_id res chain seq x y z
N MET A 1 0.09 9.47 -26.24
CA MET A 1 1.06 9.18 -25.13
C MET A 1 0.33 8.23 -24.18
N ARG A 2 0.95 7.14 -23.75
CA ARG A 2 0.32 6.19 -22.82
C ARG A 2 0.07 6.89 -21.47
N PRO A 3 -1.12 6.76 -20.85
CA PRO A 3 -1.41 7.34 -19.55
C PRO A 3 -0.39 6.93 -18.49
N HIS A 4 -0.12 7.80 -17.52
CA HIS A 4 0.62 7.48 -16.32
C HIS A 4 -0.32 7.56 -15.11
N LEU A 5 -0.73 6.42 -14.60
CA LEU A 5 -1.58 6.29 -13.43
C LEU A 5 -0.72 6.17 -12.16
N VAL A 6 -0.93 7.07 -11.22
CA VAL A 6 -0.38 6.94 -9.86
C VAL A 6 -1.49 6.45 -8.93
N ILE A 7 -1.26 5.33 -8.27
CA ILE A 7 -2.17 4.77 -7.26
C ILE A 7 -1.53 4.97 -5.89
N ILE A 8 -2.25 5.64 -5.00
CA ILE A 8 -1.79 5.96 -3.65
C ILE A 8 -2.41 4.99 -2.65
N ASP A 9 -1.58 4.34 -1.85
CA ASP A 9 -2.01 3.71 -0.61
C ASP A 9 -2.29 4.80 0.43
N GLY A 10 -3.58 5.11 0.61
CA GLY A 10 -4.01 6.20 1.47
C GLY A 10 -3.71 5.94 2.94
N MET A 11 -3.85 4.67 3.37
CA MET A 11 -3.58 4.30 4.76
C MET A 11 -2.10 4.41 5.10
N ALA A 12 -1.23 3.83 4.29
CA ALA A 12 0.21 3.89 4.52
C ALA A 12 0.72 5.34 4.57
N LEU A 13 0.26 6.22 3.65
CA LEU A 13 0.67 7.61 3.64
C LEU A 13 0.11 8.41 4.80
N LEU A 14 -1.13 8.15 5.22
CA LEU A 14 -1.75 8.81 6.37
C LEU A 14 -1.06 8.44 7.68
N PHE A 15 -0.87 7.14 7.94
CA PHE A 15 -0.14 6.66 9.12
C PHE A 15 1.28 7.24 9.18
N ARG A 16 1.99 7.16 8.07
CA ARG A 16 3.33 7.73 7.96
C ARG A 16 3.35 9.22 8.30
N SER A 17 2.41 10.00 7.75
CA SER A 17 2.32 11.45 7.97
C SER A 17 1.98 11.79 9.41
N TYR A 18 1.11 11.01 10.03
CA TYR A 18 0.75 11.16 11.44
C TYR A 18 1.96 10.91 12.34
N PHE A 19 2.60 9.75 12.23
CA PHE A 19 3.70 9.37 13.10
C PHE A 19 4.96 10.22 12.88
N ALA A 20 5.19 10.76 11.70
CA ALA A 20 6.31 11.67 11.44
C ALA A 20 6.28 12.92 12.30
N SER A 21 5.10 13.41 12.68
CA SER A 21 4.93 14.61 13.55
C SER A 21 4.61 14.22 14.99
N ALA A 22 3.77 13.22 15.22
CA ALA A 22 3.35 12.77 16.54
C ALA A 22 4.54 12.25 17.38
N ALA A 23 5.51 11.57 16.77
CA ALA A 23 6.72 11.10 17.46
C ALA A 23 7.56 12.23 18.09
N MET A 24 7.41 13.46 17.59
CA MET A 24 8.07 14.65 18.12
C MET A 24 7.14 15.51 18.99
N GLY A 25 5.93 15.03 19.30
CA GLY A 25 4.91 15.79 20.04
C GLY A 25 4.32 16.95 19.23
N HIS A 26 4.55 17.03 17.94
CA HIS A 26 4.09 18.13 17.09
C HIS A 26 2.69 17.83 16.50
N PHE A 27 1.66 18.29 17.20
CA PHE A 27 0.29 18.22 16.73
C PHE A 27 -0.15 19.58 16.14
N VAL A 28 -0.53 19.56 14.87
CA VAL A 28 -1.24 20.68 14.25
C VAL A 28 -2.71 20.49 14.52
N ARG A 29 -3.38 21.52 15.04
CA ARG A 29 -4.80 21.49 15.35
C ARG A 29 -5.57 22.51 14.52
N LEU A 30 -6.80 22.15 14.17
CA LEU A 30 -7.75 23.08 13.58
C LEU A 30 -8.24 24.09 14.63
N PRO A 31 -8.96 25.18 14.23
CA PRO A 31 -9.49 26.18 15.16
C PRO A 31 -10.39 25.63 16.26
N ASP A 32 -11.06 24.50 16.01
CA ASP A 32 -11.90 23.79 16.97
C ASP A 32 -11.12 22.86 17.92
N GLY A 33 -9.80 22.80 17.79
CA GLY A 33 -8.91 21.95 18.58
C GLY A 33 -8.67 20.56 18.00
N THR A 34 -9.35 20.17 16.91
CA THR A 34 -9.19 18.83 16.30
C THR A 34 -7.80 18.62 15.73
N PRO A 35 -7.11 17.51 16.06
CA PRO A 35 -5.81 17.18 15.48
C PRO A 35 -5.92 16.97 13.97
N SER A 36 -4.99 17.52 13.20
CA SER A 36 -5.00 17.46 11.72
C SER A 36 -3.63 17.22 11.09
N ASN A 37 -2.60 16.99 11.90
CA ASN A 37 -1.21 16.85 11.48
C ASN A 37 -1.02 15.72 10.44
N GLY A 38 -1.63 14.55 10.65
CA GLY A 38 -1.57 13.42 9.74
C GLY A 38 -2.29 13.70 8.43
N ALA A 39 -3.53 14.22 8.50
CA ALA A 39 -4.34 14.53 7.32
C ALA A 39 -3.70 15.63 6.46
N GLN A 40 -3.19 16.71 7.08
CA GLN A 40 -2.46 17.75 6.35
C GLN A 40 -1.13 17.21 5.79
N GLY A 41 -0.44 16.36 6.53
CA GLY A 41 0.79 15.69 6.08
C GLY A 41 0.54 14.76 4.90
N PHE A 42 -0.54 13.98 4.92
CA PHE A 42 -0.97 13.12 3.83
C PHE A 42 -1.19 13.93 2.53
N VAL A 43 -1.99 14.99 2.59
CA VAL A 43 -2.25 15.84 1.41
C VAL A 43 -0.94 16.44 0.86
N ARG A 44 -0.08 16.95 1.73
CA ARG A 44 1.23 17.49 1.32
C ARG A 44 2.11 16.43 0.67
N HIS A 45 2.06 15.19 1.15
CA HIS A 45 2.79 14.08 0.55
C HIS A 45 2.26 13.79 -0.87
N VAL A 46 0.93 13.70 -1.05
CA VAL A 46 0.34 13.45 -2.37
C VAL A 46 0.65 14.59 -3.36
N LEU A 47 0.51 15.87 -2.97
CA LEU A 47 0.88 17.03 -3.80
C LEU A 47 2.37 16.96 -4.22
N THR A 48 3.26 16.59 -3.29
CA THR A 48 4.68 16.41 -3.60
C THR A 48 4.90 15.24 -4.57
N ALA A 49 4.19 14.12 -4.35
CA ALA A 49 4.27 12.96 -5.23
C ALA A 49 3.84 13.29 -6.67
N GLU A 50 2.79 14.09 -6.84
CA GLU A 50 2.36 14.55 -8.17
C GLU A 50 3.44 15.36 -8.88
N THR A 51 4.11 16.28 -8.20
CA THR A 51 5.18 17.08 -8.82
C THR A 51 6.38 16.24 -9.23
N ILE A 52 6.67 15.16 -8.50
CA ILE A 52 7.79 14.26 -8.78
C ILE A 52 7.44 13.25 -9.87
N MET A 53 6.28 12.59 -9.73
CA MET A 53 5.86 11.49 -10.61
C MET A 53 5.20 11.98 -11.90
N LYS A 54 4.65 13.19 -11.89
CA LYS A 54 3.94 13.84 -13.03
C LYS A 54 2.87 12.91 -13.63
N PRO A 55 1.90 12.44 -12.82
CA PRO A 55 0.85 11.56 -13.31
C PRO A 55 -0.09 12.30 -14.27
N THR A 56 -0.68 11.54 -15.18
CA THR A 56 -1.86 12.00 -15.93
C THR A 56 -3.16 11.59 -15.24
N HIS A 57 -3.09 10.55 -14.39
CA HIS A 57 -4.22 9.99 -13.65
C HIS A 57 -3.79 9.65 -12.22
N LEU A 58 -4.69 9.85 -11.25
CA LEU A 58 -4.41 9.60 -9.84
C LEU A 58 -5.63 8.99 -9.15
N ALA A 59 -5.39 7.93 -8.36
CA ALA A 59 -6.38 7.31 -7.50
C ALA A 59 -5.80 7.10 -6.10
N ILE A 60 -6.67 7.15 -5.07
CA ILE A 60 -6.30 6.88 -3.69
C ILE A 60 -7.15 5.72 -3.18
N CYS A 61 -6.52 4.67 -2.67
CA CYS A 61 -7.17 3.50 -2.11
C CYS A 61 -7.11 3.55 -0.58
N TRP A 62 -8.21 3.13 0.07
CA TRP A 62 -8.39 3.19 1.52
C TRP A 62 -8.95 1.89 2.07
N ASP A 63 -8.52 1.49 3.27
CA ASP A 63 -9.24 0.50 4.04
C ASP A 63 -10.58 1.06 4.52
N MET A 64 -11.61 0.21 4.52
CA MET A 64 -12.96 0.56 4.94
C MET A 64 -13.40 -0.28 6.14
N GLY A 65 -12.63 -0.23 7.21
CA GLY A 65 -12.90 -0.97 8.44
C GLY A 65 -11.72 -1.83 8.88
N ALA A 66 -11.90 -2.52 10.00
CA ALA A 66 -10.87 -3.37 10.60
C ALA A 66 -11.01 -4.85 10.22
N THR A 67 -12.18 -5.25 9.67
CA THR A 67 -12.48 -6.64 9.32
C THR A 67 -12.57 -6.80 7.80
N THR A 68 -11.86 -7.78 7.28
CA THR A 68 -11.85 -8.12 5.87
C THR A 68 -12.10 -9.61 5.69
N PHE A 69 -12.25 -10.09 4.44
CA PHE A 69 -12.38 -11.52 4.15
C PHE A 69 -11.21 -12.36 4.73
N ARG A 70 -10.03 -11.76 4.95
CA ARG A 70 -8.89 -12.45 5.56
C ARG A 70 -9.13 -12.84 7.02
N ASN A 71 -9.98 -12.09 7.74
CA ASN A 71 -10.39 -12.47 9.11
C ASN A 71 -11.34 -13.67 9.11
N GLU A 72 -12.06 -13.93 8.00
CA GLU A 72 -12.87 -15.15 7.83
C GLU A 72 -11.99 -16.38 7.59
N ILE A 73 -10.81 -16.20 6.94
CA ILE A 73 -9.82 -17.26 6.73
C ILE A 73 -9.06 -17.57 8.03
N TYR A 74 -8.67 -16.52 8.79
CA TYR A 74 -7.87 -16.67 9.99
C TYR A 74 -8.17 -15.57 11.02
N ASP A 75 -8.70 -15.95 12.17
CA ASP A 75 -9.05 -15.02 13.28
C ASP A 75 -7.85 -14.23 13.81
N GLY A 76 -6.64 -14.79 13.70
CA GLY A 76 -5.40 -14.14 14.11
C GLY A 76 -4.91 -13.04 13.18
N TYR A 77 -5.51 -12.90 11.98
CA TYR A 77 -5.06 -11.91 10.99
C TYR A 77 -5.19 -10.49 11.53
N LYS A 78 -4.06 -9.78 11.60
CA LYS A 78 -3.92 -8.41 12.15
C LYS A 78 -4.45 -8.21 13.57
N ALA A 79 -4.79 -9.30 14.31
CA ALA A 79 -5.34 -9.23 15.67
C ALA A 79 -4.35 -8.64 16.69
N ASN A 80 -3.06 -8.70 16.43
CA ASN A 80 -1.99 -8.15 17.27
C ASN A 80 -1.69 -6.65 17.00
N ARG A 81 -2.34 -6.03 16.00
CA ARG A 81 -2.12 -4.61 15.69
C ARG A 81 -2.73 -3.73 16.79
N PRO A 82 -1.98 -2.78 17.35
CA PRO A 82 -2.54 -1.85 18.32
C PRO A 82 -3.60 -0.96 17.66
N ALA A 83 -4.59 -0.54 18.43
CA ALA A 83 -5.55 0.46 17.98
C ALA A 83 -4.84 1.77 17.59
N PRO A 84 -5.32 2.49 16.57
CA PRO A 84 -4.79 3.80 16.25
C PRO A 84 -4.91 4.77 17.45
N PRO A 85 -3.95 5.69 17.62
CA PRO A 85 -4.06 6.73 18.64
C PRO A 85 -5.35 7.53 18.53
N GLU A 86 -5.91 7.99 19.66
CA GLU A 86 -7.16 8.76 19.68
C GLU A 86 -7.11 10.00 18.79
N GLU A 87 -5.98 10.72 18.80
CA GLU A 87 -5.78 11.90 17.95
C GLU A 87 -5.75 11.57 16.45
N MET A 88 -5.54 10.32 16.08
CA MET A 88 -5.56 9.89 14.67
C MET A 88 -6.97 9.58 14.18
N LEU A 89 -7.89 9.16 15.05
CA LEU A 89 -9.22 8.71 14.66
C LEU A 89 -9.99 9.72 13.78
N PRO A 90 -10.10 11.01 14.12
CA PRO A 90 -10.80 11.98 13.26
C PRO A 90 -10.08 12.22 11.93
N GLN A 91 -8.78 11.91 11.85
CA GLN A 91 -7.98 12.21 10.67
C GLN A 91 -8.19 11.22 9.52
N PHE A 92 -8.76 10.03 9.75
CA PHE A 92 -9.15 9.11 8.68
C PHE A 92 -10.23 9.70 7.76
N ALA A 93 -11.33 10.18 8.36
CA ALA A 93 -12.38 10.85 7.59
C ALA A 93 -11.90 12.16 6.99
N MET A 94 -11.13 12.93 7.75
CA MET A 94 -10.56 14.21 7.33
C MET A 94 -9.67 14.06 6.09
N ALA A 95 -8.79 13.06 6.04
CA ALA A 95 -7.91 12.84 4.89
C ALA A 95 -8.69 12.51 3.62
N LYS A 96 -9.72 11.66 3.72
CA LYS A 96 -10.62 11.33 2.60
C LYS A 96 -11.39 12.55 2.10
N GLN A 97 -11.92 13.37 3.03
CA GLN A 97 -12.64 14.60 2.69
C GLN A 97 -11.73 15.63 2.02
N LEU A 98 -10.50 15.82 2.53
CA LEU A 98 -9.51 16.72 1.94
C LEU A 98 -9.12 16.27 0.53
N ALA A 99 -8.89 14.97 0.34
CA ALA A 99 -8.60 14.40 -0.97
C ALA A 99 -9.74 14.68 -1.97
N ALA A 100 -11.00 14.45 -1.57
CA ALA A 100 -12.16 14.74 -2.41
C ALA A 100 -12.32 16.24 -2.73
N ARG A 101 -12.07 17.12 -1.76
CA ARG A 101 -12.12 18.58 -1.95
C ARG A 101 -11.07 19.09 -2.94
N ILE A 102 -9.90 18.42 -3.01
CA ILE A 102 -8.83 18.74 -3.95
C ILE A 102 -9.13 18.16 -5.34
N GLY A 103 -10.10 17.25 -5.44
CA GLY A 103 -10.51 16.61 -6.71
C GLY A 103 -9.94 15.22 -6.92
N TRP A 104 -9.21 14.65 -5.95
CA TRP A 104 -8.69 13.29 -6.06
C TRP A 104 -9.79 12.25 -5.83
N LYS A 105 -9.77 11.20 -6.65
CA LYS A 105 -10.70 10.09 -6.53
C LYS A 105 -10.27 9.13 -5.42
N ASN A 106 -11.21 8.83 -4.53
CA ASN A 106 -11.02 7.95 -3.38
C ASN A 106 -11.82 6.66 -3.59
N TYR A 107 -11.18 5.53 -3.34
CA TYR A 107 -11.77 4.21 -3.43
C TYR A 107 -11.58 3.45 -2.12
N GLY A 108 -12.63 2.80 -1.69
CA GLY A 108 -12.65 1.96 -0.50
C GLY A 108 -13.88 1.06 -0.55
N ILE A 109 -13.72 -0.22 -0.27
CA ILE A 109 -14.80 -1.22 -0.29
C ILE A 109 -14.77 -2.00 1.02
N ALA A 110 -15.91 -2.08 1.70
CA ALA A 110 -16.03 -2.87 2.92
C ALA A 110 -15.68 -4.34 2.66
N GLY A 111 -14.93 -4.95 3.57
CA GLY A 111 -14.48 -6.33 3.45
C GLY A 111 -13.17 -6.51 2.66
N TYR A 112 -12.63 -5.45 2.05
CA TYR A 112 -11.36 -5.46 1.31
C TYR A 112 -10.39 -4.43 1.88
N GLU A 113 -9.10 -4.70 1.72
CA GLU A 113 -8.03 -3.77 2.10
C GLU A 113 -7.67 -2.82 0.94
N ALA A 114 -7.00 -1.72 1.25
CA ALA A 114 -6.48 -0.80 0.22
C ALA A 114 -5.61 -1.54 -0.81
N ASP A 115 -4.79 -2.49 -0.36
CA ASP A 115 -3.88 -3.27 -1.19
C ASP A 115 -4.63 -4.12 -2.23
N ASP A 116 -5.80 -4.67 -1.87
CA ASP A 116 -6.65 -5.41 -2.80
C ASP A 116 -7.19 -4.49 -3.90
N LEU A 117 -7.64 -3.28 -3.53
CA LEU A 117 -8.11 -2.29 -4.50
C LEU A 117 -6.99 -1.80 -5.42
N ILE A 118 -5.79 -1.61 -4.87
CA ILE A 118 -4.58 -1.29 -5.63
C ILE A 118 -4.28 -2.41 -6.64
N SER A 119 -4.39 -3.67 -6.21
CA SER A 119 -4.20 -4.84 -7.06
C SER A 119 -5.20 -4.87 -8.22
N VAL A 120 -6.51 -4.68 -7.93
CA VAL A 120 -7.56 -4.61 -8.96
C VAL A 120 -7.28 -3.50 -9.96
N MET A 121 -6.94 -2.30 -9.50
CA MET A 121 -6.63 -1.16 -10.37
C MET A 121 -5.39 -1.43 -11.23
N ALA A 122 -4.33 -1.94 -10.62
CA ALA A 122 -3.09 -2.26 -11.33
C ALA A 122 -3.34 -3.29 -12.43
N LYS A 123 -4.07 -4.36 -12.11
CA LYS A 123 -4.41 -5.42 -13.06
C LYS A 123 -5.32 -4.93 -14.18
N LYS A 124 -6.33 -4.11 -13.85
CA LYS A 124 -7.30 -3.59 -14.81
C LYS A 124 -6.66 -2.75 -15.92
N TRP A 125 -5.64 -1.97 -15.59
CA TRP A 125 -5.05 -1.00 -16.53
C TRP A 125 -3.58 -1.27 -16.89
N GLU A 126 -3.03 -2.46 -16.56
CA GLU A 126 -1.63 -2.80 -16.88
C GLU A 126 -1.31 -2.73 -18.38
N ASP A 127 -2.30 -2.99 -19.23
CA ASP A 127 -2.15 -2.91 -20.68
C ASP A 127 -2.41 -1.51 -21.25
N ASP A 128 -3.08 -0.63 -20.52
CA ASP A 128 -3.51 0.69 -20.98
C ASP A 128 -2.65 1.85 -20.44
N ALA A 129 -2.02 1.68 -19.26
CA ALA A 129 -1.28 2.72 -18.58
C ALA A 129 0.12 2.26 -18.11
N HIS A 130 1.02 3.22 -17.90
CA HIS A 130 2.14 3.02 -16.99
C HIS A 130 1.65 3.28 -15.57
N ILE A 131 1.92 2.36 -14.64
CA ILE A 131 1.41 2.44 -13.27
C ILE A 131 2.56 2.67 -12.29
N THR A 132 2.37 3.62 -11.38
CA THR A 132 3.24 3.79 -10.21
C THR A 132 2.39 3.68 -8.96
N ILE A 133 2.65 2.69 -8.13
CA ILE A 133 2.01 2.53 -6.83
C ILE A 133 2.90 3.18 -5.77
N ILE A 134 2.35 4.05 -4.92
CA ILE A 134 3.07 4.69 -3.83
C ILE A 134 2.56 4.14 -2.51
N SER A 135 3.40 3.44 -1.78
CA SER A 135 3.11 2.85 -0.46
C SER A 135 4.38 2.72 0.38
N GLY A 136 4.23 2.39 1.64
CA GLY A 136 5.30 1.91 2.52
C GLY A 136 5.39 0.39 2.59
N ASP A 137 4.40 -0.30 2.05
CA ASP A 137 4.27 -1.75 2.16
C ASP A 137 5.00 -2.49 1.03
N LYS A 138 5.86 -3.44 1.44
CA LYS A 138 6.59 -4.30 0.50
C LYS A 138 5.74 -5.42 -0.09
N ASP A 139 4.59 -5.72 0.49
CA ASP A 139 3.72 -6.78 -0.02
C ASP A 139 3.19 -6.45 -1.41
N LEU A 140 3.06 -5.15 -1.71
CA LEU A 140 2.74 -4.64 -3.04
C LEU A 140 3.81 -4.95 -4.11
N LEU A 141 5.02 -5.37 -3.73
CA LEU A 141 6.05 -5.79 -4.70
C LEU A 141 5.60 -6.98 -5.56
N GLN A 142 4.63 -7.77 -5.10
CA GLN A 142 4.03 -8.84 -5.90
C GLN A 142 3.27 -8.33 -7.13
N LEU A 143 2.92 -7.04 -7.19
CA LEU A 143 2.20 -6.39 -8.30
C LEU A 143 3.12 -5.84 -9.40
N LEU A 144 4.42 -5.98 -9.25
CA LEU A 144 5.37 -5.50 -10.25
C LEU A 144 5.18 -6.23 -11.59
N THR A 145 5.10 -5.44 -12.66
CA THR A 145 5.04 -5.90 -14.06
C THR A 145 5.96 -5.03 -14.92
N PRO A 146 6.13 -5.29 -16.21
CA PRO A 146 6.87 -4.37 -17.09
C PRO A 146 6.28 -2.96 -17.15
N THR A 147 5.01 -2.79 -16.82
CA THR A 147 4.29 -1.50 -16.86
C THR A 147 3.93 -0.96 -15.47
N THR A 148 4.07 -1.76 -14.42
CA THR A 148 3.80 -1.39 -13.03
C THR A 148 5.09 -1.36 -12.22
N ARG A 149 5.36 -0.23 -11.55
CA ARG A 149 6.45 -0.05 -10.59
C ARG A 149 5.92 0.37 -9.22
N ILE A 150 6.69 0.08 -8.17
CA ILE A 150 6.37 0.44 -6.79
C ILE A 150 7.34 1.51 -6.31
N ALA A 151 6.83 2.60 -5.80
CA ALA A 151 7.57 3.67 -5.14
C ALA A 151 7.43 3.53 -3.62
N LEU A 152 8.32 2.75 -3.00
CA LEU A 152 8.34 2.58 -1.56
C LEU A 152 8.81 3.87 -0.89
N THR A 153 8.00 4.40 0.02
CA THR A 153 8.28 5.64 0.73
C THR A 153 9.53 5.52 1.60
N GLN A 154 10.38 6.54 1.53
CA GLN A 154 11.60 6.68 2.32
C GLN A 154 11.49 7.89 3.25
N LYS A 155 12.56 8.60 3.53
CA LYS A 155 12.56 9.77 4.40
C LYS A 155 11.83 10.97 3.75
N GLY A 156 10.98 11.66 4.52
CA GLY A 156 10.24 12.84 4.06
C GLY A 156 9.13 12.50 3.06
N TYR A 157 8.76 13.45 2.22
CA TYR A 157 7.69 13.33 1.22
C TYR A 157 8.20 13.11 -0.21
N SER A 158 9.50 13.24 -0.44
CA SER A 158 10.07 13.30 -1.78
C SER A 158 11.02 12.14 -2.12
N GLN A 159 11.37 11.31 -1.13
CA GLN A 159 12.30 10.21 -1.34
C GLN A 159 11.55 8.88 -1.44
N TYR A 160 11.81 8.19 -2.53
CA TYR A 160 11.23 6.88 -2.82
C TYR A 160 12.31 5.90 -3.22
N ASN A 161 12.17 4.65 -2.78
CA ASN A 161 12.93 3.54 -3.30
C ASN A 161 12.09 2.88 -4.41
N ILE A 162 12.46 3.13 -5.67
CA ILE A 162 11.68 2.67 -6.82
C ILE A 162 12.06 1.23 -7.14
N TYR A 163 11.07 0.33 -7.10
CA TYR A 163 11.18 -1.04 -7.58
C TYR A 163 10.53 -1.19 -8.94
N THR A 164 11.23 -1.85 -9.85
CA THR A 164 10.72 -2.37 -11.12
C THR A 164 10.79 -3.90 -11.09
N ALA A 165 10.07 -4.57 -11.99
CA ALA A 165 10.12 -6.03 -12.07
C ALA A 165 11.55 -6.56 -12.27
N ASN A 166 12.34 -5.92 -13.14
CA ASN A 166 13.74 -6.32 -13.37
C ASN A 166 14.59 -6.20 -12.11
N ARG A 167 14.51 -5.06 -11.42
CA ARG A 167 15.24 -4.86 -10.16
C ARG A 167 14.83 -5.87 -9.09
N PHE A 168 13.55 -6.18 -9.00
CA PHE A 168 13.06 -7.19 -8.06
C PHE A 168 13.66 -8.57 -8.36
N VAL A 169 13.67 -8.98 -9.63
CA VAL A 169 14.27 -10.26 -10.06
C VAL A 169 15.79 -10.28 -9.78
N GLU A 170 16.49 -9.17 -10.02
CA GLU A 170 17.93 -9.06 -9.72
C GLU A 170 18.21 -9.19 -8.20
N GLU A 171 17.35 -8.60 -7.36
CA GLU A 171 17.55 -8.59 -5.90
C GLU A 171 17.10 -9.89 -5.23
N TYR A 172 15.93 -10.44 -5.64
CA TYR A 172 15.31 -11.59 -4.99
C TYR A 172 15.50 -12.92 -5.73
N GLY A 173 15.88 -12.90 -7.01
CA GLY A 173 16.08 -14.10 -7.84
C GLY A 173 14.79 -14.88 -8.13
N ILE A 174 13.63 -14.26 -7.99
CA ILE A 174 12.30 -14.82 -8.27
C ILE A 174 11.47 -13.80 -9.04
N GLN A 175 10.36 -14.23 -9.64
CA GLN A 175 9.39 -13.32 -10.23
C GLN A 175 8.53 -12.63 -9.14
N PRO A 176 8.08 -11.38 -9.35
CA PRO A 176 7.25 -10.66 -8.38
C PRO A 176 6.03 -11.46 -7.89
N GLN A 177 5.33 -12.15 -8.77
CA GLN A 177 4.14 -12.95 -8.46
C GLN A 177 4.43 -14.14 -7.52
N GLN A 178 5.71 -14.52 -7.39
CA GLN A 178 6.14 -15.58 -6.46
C GLN A 178 6.37 -15.05 -5.02
N PHE A 179 6.31 -13.73 -4.82
CA PHE A 179 6.63 -13.13 -3.52
C PHE A 179 5.63 -13.56 -2.43
N ALA A 180 4.35 -13.70 -2.77
CA ALA A 180 3.34 -14.23 -1.84
C ALA A 180 3.69 -15.64 -1.33
N ALA A 181 4.28 -16.50 -2.18
CA ALA A 181 4.73 -17.83 -1.74
C ALA A 181 5.91 -17.75 -0.75
N VAL A 182 6.85 -16.81 -0.93
CA VAL A 182 7.92 -16.56 0.05
C VAL A 182 7.33 -16.12 1.39
N LYS A 183 6.38 -15.17 1.36
CA LYS A 183 5.65 -14.71 2.55
C LYS A 183 4.89 -15.84 3.23
N ALA A 184 4.25 -16.73 2.47
CA ALA A 184 3.56 -17.91 3.00
C ALA A 184 4.47 -18.84 3.81
N PHE A 185 5.69 -19.08 3.33
CA PHE A 185 6.65 -19.90 4.08
C PHE A 185 7.20 -19.20 5.32
N MET A 186 7.56 -17.93 5.23
CA MET A 186 8.19 -17.22 6.34
C MET A 186 7.21 -16.71 7.40
N GLY A 187 5.93 -16.57 7.04
CA GLY A 187 4.93 -15.88 7.82
C GLY A 187 5.12 -14.36 7.81
N ASP A 188 4.17 -13.67 8.45
CA ASP A 188 4.24 -12.23 8.68
C ASP A 188 3.79 -11.87 10.10
N THR A 189 4.72 -11.36 10.90
CA THR A 189 4.42 -10.96 12.29
C THR A 189 3.56 -9.70 12.36
N SER A 190 3.64 -8.81 11.37
CA SER A 190 2.85 -7.57 11.32
C SER A 190 1.39 -7.86 10.99
N ASP A 191 1.14 -8.86 10.15
CA ASP A 191 -0.19 -9.34 9.75
C ASP A 191 -0.68 -10.52 10.61
N GLY A 192 0.19 -11.08 11.45
CA GLY A 192 -0.17 -12.07 12.47
C GLY A 192 -0.31 -13.50 11.97
N TYR A 193 0.08 -13.81 10.72
CA TYR A 193 0.05 -15.19 10.23
C TYR A 193 1.43 -15.86 10.32
N PRO A 194 1.46 -17.16 10.75
CA PRO A 194 2.72 -17.77 11.25
C PRO A 194 3.64 -18.33 10.16
N GLY A 195 3.13 -18.68 8.97
CA GLY A 195 3.88 -19.43 7.98
C GLY A 195 4.27 -20.83 8.46
N VAL A 196 5.42 -21.34 8.00
CA VAL A 196 6.00 -22.63 8.42
C VAL A 196 6.99 -22.38 9.54
N LYS A 197 6.75 -22.96 10.72
CA LYS A 197 7.57 -22.75 11.92
C LYS A 197 9.05 -23.07 11.68
N GLY A 198 9.89 -22.06 11.85
CA GLY A 198 11.35 -22.18 11.71
C GLY A 198 11.84 -22.18 10.26
N ILE A 199 11.02 -21.72 9.32
CA ILE A 199 11.43 -21.30 7.98
C ILE A 199 11.36 -19.76 7.94
N GLY A 200 12.51 -19.11 7.91
CA GLY A 200 12.61 -17.66 7.75
C GLY A 200 12.83 -17.26 6.30
N GLU A 201 12.88 -15.95 6.05
CA GLU A 201 12.97 -15.32 4.72
C GLU A 201 14.02 -15.96 3.82
N LYS A 202 15.24 -16.11 4.30
CA LYS A 202 16.34 -16.68 3.49
C LYS A 202 16.03 -18.10 2.99
N THR A 203 15.48 -18.95 3.85
CA THR A 203 15.13 -20.33 3.48
C THR A 203 13.91 -20.35 2.56
N ALA A 204 12.88 -19.55 2.85
CA ALA A 204 11.72 -19.41 2.02
C ALA A 204 12.09 -18.97 0.59
N LEU A 205 12.95 -17.95 0.50
CA LEU A 205 13.44 -17.45 -0.79
C LEU A 205 14.20 -18.53 -1.57
N GLN A 206 15.12 -19.27 -0.92
CA GLN A 206 15.84 -20.37 -1.56
C GLN A 206 14.93 -21.50 -2.07
N LEU A 207 13.86 -21.81 -1.31
CA LEU A 207 12.87 -22.80 -1.74
C LEU A 207 12.15 -22.34 -3.00
N ILE A 208 11.66 -21.09 -3.04
CA ILE A 208 10.93 -20.55 -4.19
C ILE A 208 11.85 -20.30 -5.39
N GLN A 209 13.09 -19.88 -5.20
CA GLN A 209 14.10 -19.79 -6.26
C GLN A 209 14.32 -21.14 -6.95
N LYS A 210 14.35 -22.23 -6.17
CA LYS A 210 14.65 -23.57 -6.69
C LYS A 210 13.44 -24.30 -7.25
N TYR A 211 12.29 -24.17 -6.59
CA TYR A 211 11.09 -24.98 -6.89
C TYR A 211 9.92 -24.16 -7.45
N HIS A 212 10.06 -22.84 -7.53
CA HIS A 212 9.19 -21.86 -8.19
C HIS A 212 7.81 -21.64 -7.57
N SER A 213 7.26 -22.57 -6.81
CA SER A 213 5.94 -22.47 -6.18
C SER A 213 5.85 -23.33 -4.92
N ILE A 214 4.80 -23.15 -4.13
CA ILE A 214 4.49 -23.99 -2.98
C ILE A 214 4.31 -25.45 -3.46
N ASP A 215 3.52 -25.67 -4.50
CA ASP A 215 3.30 -27.00 -5.06
C ASP A 215 4.60 -27.64 -5.55
N GLY A 216 5.49 -26.86 -6.18
CA GLY A 216 6.82 -27.31 -6.58
C GLY A 216 7.69 -27.77 -5.41
N VAL A 217 7.62 -27.04 -4.27
CA VAL A 217 8.30 -27.44 -3.02
C VAL A 217 7.69 -28.72 -2.46
N LEU A 218 6.36 -28.82 -2.38
CA LEU A 218 5.66 -29.99 -1.86
C LEU A 218 5.90 -31.24 -2.71
N ALA A 219 5.88 -31.11 -4.03
CA ALA A 219 6.22 -32.20 -4.96
C ALA A 219 7.68 -32.66 -4.87
N SER A 220 8.57 -31.80 -4.34
CA SER A 220 10.02 -32.05 -4.22
C SER A 220 10.46 -32.29 -2.79
N LEU A 221 9.57 -32.61 -1.86
CA LEU A 221 9.88 -32.81 -0.44
C LEU A 221 11.05 -33.78 -0.22
N SER A 222 11.11 -34.88 -0.98
CA SER A 222 12.19 -35.88 -0.87
C SER A 222 13.58 -35.35 -1.22
N GLN A 223 13.67 -34.19 -1.89
CA GLN A 223 14.93 -33.53 -2.25
C GLN A 223 15.37 -32.49 -1.19
N LEU A 224 14.53 -32.20 -0.20
CA LEU A 224 14.82 -31.28 0.88
C LEU A 224 15.60 -31.96 1.99
N THR A 225 16.20 -31.16 2.86
CA THR A 225 16.80 -31.71 4.08
C THR A 225 15.73 -32.36 4.97
N PRO A 226 16.07 -33.41 5.76
CA PRO A 226 15.09 -34.02 6.66
C PRO A 226 14.42 -33.05 7.65
N ALA A 227 15.13 -32.00 8.03
CA ALA A 227 14.59 -30.94 8.89
C ALA A 227 13.55 -30.08 8.18
N GLN A 228 13.79 -29.70 6.93
CA GLN A 228 12.84 -28.93 6.10
C GLN A 228 11.59 -29.77 5.80
N GLN A 229 11.77 -31.05 5.40
CA GLN A 229 10.65 -31.96 5.16
C GLN A 229 9.71 -32.01 6.36
N ARG A 230 10.25 -32.32 7.55
CA ARG A 230 9.45 -32.41 8.79
C ARG A 230 8.70 -31.11 9.11
N LYS A 231 9.36 -29.93 8.94
CA LYS A 231 8.73 -28.65 9.22
C LYS A 231 7.59 -28.36 8.26
N ILE A 232 7.82 -28.54 6.96
CA ILE A 232 6.83 -28.25 5.93
C ILE A 232 5.64 -29.20 6.04
N GLN A 233 5.88 -30.51 6.22
CA GLN A 233 4.82 -31.50 6.41
C GLN A 233 4.00 -31.25 7.69
N ALA A 234 4.64 -30.80 8.79
CA ALA A 234 3.93 -30.51 10.02
C ALA A 234 3.01 -29.27 9.91
N ASP A 235 3.39 -28.30 9.09
CA ASP A 235 2.69 -27.01 8.99
C ASP A 235 2.08 -26.80 7.58
N GLU A 236 1.82 -27.86 6.80
CA GLU A 236 1.32 -27.75 5.41
C GLU A 236 -0.01 -26.99 5.32
N ALA A 237 -0.96 -27.30 6.22
CA ALA A 237 -2.24 -26.57 6.27
C ALA A 237 -2.03 -25.09 6.58
N MET A 238 -1.09 -24.80 7.50
CA MET A 238 -0.73 -23.42 7.87
C MET A 238 -0.04 -22.67 6.70
N LEU A 239 0.77 -23.38 5.93
CA LEU A 239 1.41 -22.82 4.73
C LEU A 239 0.38 -22.40 3.67
N HIS A 240 -0.62 -23.25 3.40
CA HIS A 240 -1.69 -22.92 2.45
C HIS A 240 -2.52 -21.73 2.94
N MET A 241 -2.95 -21.73 4.21
CA MET A 241 -3.66 -20.60 4.79
C MET A 241 -2.83 -19.31 4.72
N SER A 242 -1.54 -19.37 5.06
CA SER A 242 -0.65 -18.20 4.99
C SER A 242 -0.47 -17.71 3.56
N TYR A 243 -0.56 -18.59 2.56
CA TYR A 243 -0.53 -18.21 1.15
C TYR A 243 -1.79 -17.45 0.73
N GLU A 244 -2.96 -17.93 1.13
CA GLU A 244 -4.23 -17.21 0.88
C GLU A 244 -4.23 -15.81 1.51
N LEU A 245 -3.66 -15.67 2.72
CA LEU A 245 -3.55 -14.39 3.40
C LEU A 245 -2.53 -13.44 2.74
N ALA A 246 -1.42 -13.98 2.24
CA ALA A 246 -0.34 -13.20 1.62
C ALA A 246 -0.68 -12.72 0.20
N GLN A 247 -1.60 -13.39 -0.48
CA GLN A 247 -2.00 -13.00 -1.83
C GLN A 247 -2.86 -11.74 -1.82
N LEU A 248 -2.56 -10.84 -2.75
CA LEU A 248 -3.44 -9.71 -3.06
C LEU A 248 -4.48 -10.17 -4.09
N THR A 249 -5.75 -10.01 -3.74
CA THR A 249 -6.83 -10.36 -4.66
C THR A 249 -6.97 -9.31 -5.76
N ALA A 250 -7.34 -9.75 -6.96
CA ALA A 250 -7.77 -8.87 -8.04
C ALA A 250 -9.30 -8.95 -8.28
N GLU A 251 -10.05 -9.48 -7.31
CA GLU A 251 -11.48 -9.80 -7.45
C GLU A 251 -12.40 -8.85 -6.65
N ALA A 252 -11.85 -7.83 -5.98
CA ALA A 252 -12.67 -6.84 -5.30
C ALA A 252 -13.61 -6.15 -6.33
N PRO A 253 -14.91 -5.95 -6.00
CA PRO A 253 -15.91 -5.44 -6.92
C PRO A 253 -15.76 -3.92 -7.16
N LEU A 254 -14.59 -3.52 -7.63
CA LEU A 254 -14.24 -2.14 -7.87
C LEU A 254 -14.72 -1.68 -9.26
N THR A 255 -15.63 -0.72 -9.25
CA THR A 255 -16.02 0.01 -10.46
C THR A 255 -15.28 1.35 -10.50
N ALA A 256 -14.34 1.48 -11.43
CA ALA A 256 -13.62 2.71 -11.70
C ALA A 256 -13.39 2.84 -13.21
N ASP A 257 -13.46 4.06 -13.72
CA ASP A 257 -13.11 4.37 -15.10
C ASP A 257 -11.83 5.21 -15.12
N LEU A 258 -10.91 4.86 -16.02
CA LEU A 258 -9.63 5.59 -16.13
C LEU A 258 -9.86 7.08 -16.45
N SER A 259 -10.88 7.40 -17.24
CA SER A 259 -11.23 8.79 -17.57
C SER A 259 -11.59 9.65 -16.36
N GLU A 260 -12.13 9.03 -15.29
CA GLU A 260 -12.50 9.74 -14.07
C GLU A 260 -11.29 10.07 -13.18
N LEU A 261 -10.16 9.41 -13.41
CA LEU A 261 -8.92 9.56 -12.63
C LEU A 261 -8.02 10.67 -13.16
N MET A 262 -8.40 11.35 -14.23
CA MET A 262 -7.57 12.40 -14.83
C MET A 262 -7.24 13.49 -13.82
N VAL A 263 -5.94 13.79 -13.70
CA VAL A 263 -5.45 14.94 -12.92
C VAL A 263 -5.80 16.23 -13.67
N THR A 264 -6.54 17.10 -13.01
CA THR A 264 -6.93 18.42 -13.53
C THR A 264 -6.11 19.52 -12.85
N PRO A 265 -5.87 20.65 -13.55
CA PRO A 265 -5.21 21.79 -12.90
C PRO A 265 -5.97 22.26 -11.65
N TYR A 266 -5.22 22.60 -10.63
CA TYR A 266 -5.78 23.09 -9.38
C TYR A 266 -6.16 24.56 -9.46
N GLU A 267 -7.28 24.90 -8.83
CA GLU A 267 -7.70 26.28 -8.66
C GLU A 267 -7.13 26.86 -7.35
N ALA A 268 -6.60 28.07 -7.38
CA ALA A 268 -6.09 28.78 -6.21
C ALA A 268 -7.15 28.89 -5.10
N ALA A 269 -8.40 29.12 -5.49
CA ALA A 269 -9.55 29.24 -4.57
C ALA A 269 -9.75 28.00 -3.69
N THR A 270 -9.48 26.79 -4.19
CA THR A 270 -9.54 25.55 -3.39
C THR A 270 -8.60 25.61 -2.19
N PHE A 271 -7.35 26.03 -2.40
CA PHE A 271 -6.36 26.09 -1.32
C PHE A 271 -6.56 27.31 -0.40
N GLU A 272 -7.13 28.39 -0.91
CA GLU A 272 -7.54 29.56 -0.09
C GLU A 272 -8.64 29.18 0.87
N GLN A 273 -9.66 28.45 0.39
CA GLN A 273 -10.74 27.94 1.24
C GLN A 273 -10.21 26.95 2.28
N LEU A 274 -9.29 26.06 1.90
CA LEU A 274 -8.64 25.15 2.85
C LEU A 274 -7.87 25.92 3.94
N ALA A 275 -7.22 27.04 3.58
CA ALA A 275 -6.52 27.89 4.56
C ALA A 275 -7.51 28.55 5.54
N GLN A 276 -8.66 29.05 5.06
CA GLN A 276 -9.72 29.65 5.88
C GLN A 276 -10.30 28.62 6.87
N ASP A 277 -10.42 27.36 6.44
CA ASP A 277 -10.90 26.24 7.28
C ASP A 277 -9.81 25.74 8.27
N GLY A 278 -8.63 26.35 8.31
CA GLY A 278 -7.54 25.99 9.22
C GLY A 278 -6.49 25.04 8.65
N TYR A 279 -6.62 24.56 7.41
CA TYR A 279 -5.62 23.69 6.77
C TYR A 279 -4.45 24.47 6.15
N THR A 280 -3.84 25.34 6.96
CA THR A 280 -2.84 26.32 6.53
C THR A 280 -1.57 25.68 5.96
N LEU A 281 -1.16 24.51 6.47
CA LEU A 281 0.03 23.81 5.98
C LEU A 281 -0.17 23.29 4.54
N ILE A 282 -1.37 22.83 4.20
CA ILE A 282 -1.71 22.40 2.85
C ILE A 282 -1.60 23.59 1.89
N ALA A 283 -2.28 24.69 2.21
CA ALA A 283 -2.29 25.88 1.37
C ALA A 283 -0.89 26.48 1.15
N LYS A 284 -0.09 26.57 2.21
CA LYS A 284 1.30 27.01 2.11
C LYS A 284 2.13 26.09 1.22
N HIS A 285 1.95 24.79 1.35
CA HIS A 285 2.69 23.80 0.56
C HIS A 285 2.28 23.83 -0.91
N ALA A 286 0.98 23.87 -1.21
CA ALA A 286 0.48 23.98 -2.56
C ALA A 286 1.02 25.21 -3.29
N ARG A 287 1.02 26.38 -2.64
CA ARG A 287 1.62 27.61 -3.18
C ARG A 287 3.12 27.48 -3.48
N SER A 288 3.84 26.63 -2.76
CA SER A 288 5.27 26.38 -3.03
C SER A 288 5.53 25.47 -4.22
N LEU A 289 4.53 24.66 -4.59
CA LEU A 289 4.64 23.68 -5.68
C LEU A 289 4.01 24.18 -7.00
N TYR A 290 2.91 24.93 -6.90
CA TYR A 290 2.12 25.37 -8.05
C TYR A 290 2.09 26.90 -8.08
N PRO A 291 2.55 27.51 -9.20
CA PRO A 291 2.42 28.94 -9.41
C PRO A 291 0.95 29.24 -9.78
N PHE A 292 0.13 29.48 -8.77
CA PHE A 292 -1.22 30.00 -9.01
C PHE A 292 -1.12 31.44 -9.51
N SER A 293 -1.64 31.70 -10.69
CA SER A 293 -1.75 33.03 -11.29
C SER A 293 -2.90 33.83 -10.70
#